data_9372a6cd52df0374e5afa485c7870a73
#
_entry.id   9372a6cd52df0374e5afa485c7870a73
#
_cell.length_a   1.000
_cell.length_b   1.000
_cell.length_c   1.000
_cell.angle_alpha   90.00
_cell.angle_beta   90.00
_cell.angle_gamma   90.00
#
_symmetry.space_group_name_H-M   'P 1'
#
loop_
_entity.id
_entity.type
_entity.pdbx_description
1 polymer ?
#
loop_
_entity_poly.entity_id
_entity_poly.type
_entity_poly.pdbx_seq_one_letter_code
_entity_poly.pdbx_strand_id
1 'polypeptide(L)'
;MKKRKIAAAVTSAVLLAVLSSVMSSVSRSLDDQNMAERWKGGELDYAQVSVFYPQSKSPYKETDAENLRNTITEKLKEGAFRPENEGAEIWKDAYSSVISVSSVFRYDESSGKTEPAGSDYSVAGVGGGFFEFHPLRLINGNYIYESELDNHRAVLDRQAAWDMFSSFEITGMKFILNGVEFEVAGVADPGDNRDIKKAYPPAPMIYIHYSALEEAGLDTSLLCYEAVIPDPVTNYARNIVLENFGINTMTENETDEDPEKKLDVVIVQNTDRYSVPKLWKGLSEFRTMAVSDRSIAYPYWENAARMTSVTMEILFLSALAAALLLFVLCVSEICRLYLNRKWHLKDFLEDMMYKYTYKKRTSDYITSPTDTGEKSRYDQ
;
A
#
# COMPACT_ATOMS: atom_id res chain seq x y z
N MET A 1 -9.90 -16.92 41.58
CA MET A 1 -9.72 -17.35 40.17
C MET A 1 -10.53 -16.52 39.20
N LYS A 2 -11.83 -16.25 39.39
CA LYS A 2 -12.70 -15.50 38.49
C LYS A 2 -12.19 -14.08 38.17
N LYS A 3 -11.77 -13.31 39.18
CA LYS A 3 -11.23 -11.95 39.00
C LYS A 3 -9.95 -11.93 38.14
N ARG A 4 -9.05 -12.92 38.29
CA ARG A 4 -7.82 -13.01 37.47
C ARG A 4 -8.10 -13.30 35.98
N LYS A 5 -9.07 -14.18 35.66
CA LYS A 5 -9.46 -14.47 34.28
C LYS A 5 -10.12 -13.26 33.59
N ILE A 6 -10.98 -12.55 34.34
CA ILE A 6 -11.61 -11.31 33.82
C ILE A 6 -10.53 -10.25 33.59
N ALA A 7 -9.62 -10.05 34.53
CA ALA A 7 -8.51 -9.13 34.33
C ALA A 7 -7.68 -9.50 33.10
N ALA A 8 -7.30 -10.78 32.94
CA ALA A 8 -6.55 -11.25 31.77
C ALA A 8 -7.31 -11.04 30.47
N ALA A 9 -8.63 -11.29 30.43
CA ALA A 9 -9.44 -11.05 29.24
C ALA A 9 -9.52 -9.55 28.87
N VAL A 10 -9.70 -8.68 29.89
CA VAL A 10 -9.70 -7.22 29.68
C VAL A 10 -8.33 -6.75 29.19
N THR A 11 -7.25 -7.20 29.80
CA THR A 11 -5.89 -6.86 29.37
C THR A 11 -5.63 -7.31 27.94
N SER A 12 -6.05 -8.54 27.57
CA SER A 12 -5.90 -9.06 26.19
C SER A 12 -6.71 -8.26 25.18
N ALA A 13 -7.93 -7.86 25.52
CA ALA A 13 -8.78 -7.03 24.67
C ALA A 13 -8.18 -5.62 24.47
N VAL A 14 -7.68 -5.00 25.55
CA VAL A 14 -7.02 -3.70 25.47
C VAL A 14 -5.74 -3.80 24.63
N LEU A 15 -4.93 -4.84 24.83
CA LEU A 15 -3.71 -5.06 24.04
C LEU A 15 -4.05 -5.22 22.55
N LEU A 16 -5.07 -6.00 22.22
CA LEU A 16 -5.51 -6.17 20.84
C LEU A 16 -5.95 -4.84 20.21
N ALA A 17 -6.72 -4.02 20.92
CA ALA A 17 -7.14 -2.70 20.44
C ALA A 17 -5.93 -1.77 20.22
N VAL A 18 -4.96 -1.77 21.13
CA VAL A 18 -3.73 -0.97 21.01
C VAL A 18 -2.91 -1.44 19.81
N LEU A 19 -2.68 -2.74 19.66
CA LEU A 19 -1.93 -3.29 18.52
C LEU A 19 -2.62 -2.95 17.19
N SER A 20 -3.95 -3.09 17.10
CA SER A 20 -4.70 -2.72 15.88
C SER A 20 -4.59 -1.22 15.58
N SER A 21 -4.63 -0.37 16.59
CA SER A 21 -4.44 1.08 16.43
C SER A 21 -3.03 1.42 15.95
N VAL A 22 -2.00 0.78 16.52
CA VAL A 22 -0.60 0.96 16.09
C VAL A 22 -0.41 0.50 14.66
N MET A 23 -0.94 -0.67 14.28
CA MET A 23 -0.87 -1.17 12.90
C MET A 23 -1.52 -0.19 11.92
N SER A 24 -2.70 0.34 12.24
CA SER A 24 -3.37 1.34 11.41
C SER A 24 -2.57 2.64 11.29
N SER A 25 -1.93 3.09 12.37
CA SER A 25 -1.07 4.28 12.36
C SER A 25 0.17 4.07 11.51
N VAL A 26 0.83 2.92 11.67
CA VAL A 26 2.04 2.58 10.89
C VAL A 26 1.72 2.46 9.40
N SER A 27 0.62 1.80 9.02
CA SER A 27 0.19 1.69 7.63
C SER A 27 -0.01 3.06 6.97
N ARG A 28 -0.58 4.02 7.69
CA ARG A 28 -0.85 5.37 7.18
C ARG A 28 0.36 6.30 7.20
N SER A 29 1.45 5.91 7.85
CA SER A 29 2.64 6.77 7.98
C SER A 29 3.59 6.73 6.79
N LEU A 30 3.33 5.87 5.80
CA LEU A 30 4.09 5.74 4.57
C LEU A 30 3.33 6.40 3.42
N ASP A 31 3.55 7.70 3.24
CA ASP A 31 2.88 8.47 2.19
C ASP A 31 3.18 7.94 0.79
N ASP A 32 4.40 7.46 0.55
CA ASP A 32 4.82 6.84 -0.71
C ASP A 32 3.98 5.59 -1.11
N GLN A 33 3.33 4.94 -0.14
CA GLN A 33 2.52 3.73 -0.38
C GLN A 33 1.02 4.04 -0.45
N ASN A 34 0.64 5.28 -0.18
CA ASN A 34 -0.76 5.69 0.01
C ASN A 34 -1.24 6.66 -1.09
N MET A 35 -0.61 6.67 -2.28
CA MET A 35 -1.03 7.54 -3.38
C MET A 35 -2.47 7.24 -3.80
N ALA A 36 -2.89 5.98 -3.85
CA ALA A 36 -4.26 5.60 -4.20
C ALA A 36 -5.30 6.22 -3.24
N GLU A 37 -5.03 6.28 -1.94
CA GLU A 37 -5.92 6.92 -0.97
C GLU A 37 -5.95 8.45 -1.13
N ARG A 38 -4.81 9.06 -1.46
CA ARG A 38 -4.71 10.51 -1.70
C ARG A 38 -5.37 10.92 -3.02
N TRP A 39 -5.29 10.05 -4.05
CA TRP A 39 -5.87 10.29 -5.36
C TRP A 39 -7.39 10.13 -5.38
N LYS A 40 -7.93 9.29 -4.51
CA LYS A 40 -9.35 8.95 -4.45
C LYS A 40 -10.20 10.19 -4.18
N GLY A 41 -10.92 10.67 -5.19
CA GLY A 41 -11.81 11.83 -5.11
C GLY A 41 -13.30 11.50 -5.19
N GLY A 42 -13.67 10.23 -5.46
CA GLY A 42 -15.03 9.83 -5.76
C GLY A 42 -15.42 8.42 -5.28
N GLU A 43 -16.37 7.80 -5.97
CA GLU A 43 -16.89 6.46 -5.64
C GLU A 43 -15.97 5.33 -6.13
N LEU A 44 -15.04 5.61 -7.06
CA LEU A 44 -14.12 4.59 -7.60
C LEU A 44 -13.03 4.26 -6.59
N ASP A 45 -12.75 2.97 -6.46
CA ASP A 45 -11.56 2.51 -5.76
C ASP A 45 -10.36 2.56 -6.69
N TYR A 46 -9.19 2.85 -6.13
CA TYR A 46 -7.93 2.96 -6.86
C TYR A 46 -6.88 2.05 -6.24
N ALA A 47 -5.97 1.57 -7.07
CA ALA A 47 -4.79 0.87 -6.60
C ALA A 47 -3.52 1.55 -7.10
N GLN A 48 -2.50 1.59 -6.23
CA GLN A 48 -1.13 1.97 -6.57
C GLN A 48 -0.36 0.69 -6.87
N VAL A 49 0.19 0.61 -8.08
CA VAL A 49 1.00 -0.50 -8.56
C VAL A 49 2.38 0.02 -8.94
N SER A 50 3.42 -0.65 -8.43
CA SER A 50 4.82 -0.33 -8.73
C SER A 50 5.50 -1.48 -9.46
N VAL A 51 6.28 -1.16 -10.47
CA VAL A 51 7.12 -2.09 -11.23
C VAL A 51 8.58 -1.73 -10.96
N PHE A 52 9.36 -2.68 -10.48
CA PHE A 52 10.79 -2.52 -10.21
C PHE A 52 11.60 -3.32 -11.22
N TYR A 53 12.53 -2.65 -11.88
CA TYR A 53 13.35 -3.19 -12.95
C TYR A 53 14.75 -3.60 -12.44
N PRO A 54 15.44 -4.55 -13.11
CA PRO A 54 16.79 -4.93 -12.73
C PRO A 54 17.77 -3.76 -12.93
N GLN A 55 18.66 -3.56 -11.96
CA GLN A 55 19.63 -2.46 -12.02
C GLN A 55 20.77 -2.74 -12.99
N SER A 56 21.25 -3.98 -13.06
CA SER A 56 22.42 -4.32 -13.87
C SER A 56 22.01 -4.68 -15.29
N LYS A 57 22.53 -3.91 -16.29
CA LYS A 57 22.27 -4.12 -17.71
C LYS A 57 20.78 -4.14 -18.06
N SER A 58 20.01 -3.30 -17.37
CA SER A 58 18.60 -3.17 -17.63
C SER A 58 18.36 -2.75 -19.08
N PRO A 59 17.57 -3.51 -19.86
CA PRO A 59 17.18 -3.09 -21.19
C PRO A 59 16.07 -2.01 -21.16
N TYR A 60 15.46 -1.82 -19.99
CA TYR A 60 14.28 -0.96 -19.83
C TYR A 60 14.65 0.51 -19.80
N LYS A 61 13.93 1.30 -20.57
CA LYS A 61 14.15 2.73 -20.82
C LYS A 61 12.84 3.51 -20.62
N GLU A 62 12.89 4.82 -20.81
CA GLU A 62 11.72 5.69 -20.82
C GLU A 62 10.62 5.22 -21.79
N THR A 63 11.01 4.65 -22.94
CA THR A 63 10.07 4.06 -23.91
C THR A 63 9.23 2.93 -23.32
N ASP A 64 9.74 2.20 -22.34
CA ASP A 64 8.97 1.14 -21.66
C ASP A 64 7.95 1.74 -20.68
N ALA A 65 8.28 2.87 -20.04
CA ALA A 65 7.31 3.65 -19.28
C ALA A 65 6.19 4.20 -20.16
N GLU A 66 6.55 4.72 -21.35
CA GLU A 66 5.56 5.17 -22.34
C GLU A 66 4.67 4.02 -22.86
N ASN A 67 5.22 2.84 -23.09
CA ASN A 67 4.46 1.65 -23.47
C ASN A 67 3.45 1.26 -22.38
N LEU A 68 3.86 1.25 -21.13
CA LEU A 68 2.97 1.01 -19.98
C LEU A 68 1.88 2.09 -19.92
N ARG A 69 2.24 3.37 -20.08
CA ARG A 69 1.30 4.50 -20.10
C ARG A 69 0.23 4.32 -21.19
N ASN A 70 0.64 3.89 -22.39
CA ASN A 70 -0.27 3.61 -23.49
C ASN A 70 -1.19 2.43 -23.19
N THR A 71 -0.62 1.32 -22.71
CA THR A 71 -1.39 0.11 -22.31
C THR A 71 -2.45 0.44 -21.27
N ILE A 72 -2.09 1.15 -20.21
CA ILE A 72 -3.03 1.56 -19.16
C ILE A 72 -4.14 2.44 -19.75
N THR A 73 -3.76 3.43 -20.55
CA THR A 73 -4.73 4.35 -21.19
C THR A 73 -5.72 3.62 -22.08
N GLU A 74 -5.26 2.67 -22.89
CA GLU A 74 -6.12 1.86 -23.75
C GLU A 74 -7.07 0.98 -22.96
N LYS A 75 -6.57 0.29 -21.93
CA LYS A 75 -7.38 -0.57 -21.07
C LYS A 75 -8.45 0.21 -20.30
N LEU A 76 -8.13 1.40 -19.82
CA LEU A 76 -9.11 2.25 -19.14
C LEU A 76 -10.18 2.76 -20.13
N LYS A 77 -9.82 3.05 -21.38
CA LYS A 77 -10.79 3.39 -22.43
C LYS A 77 -11.70 2.20 -22.77
N GLU A 78 -11.13 0.99 -22.92
CA GLU A 78 -11.89 -0.26 -23.13
C GLU A 78 -12.87 -0.51 -21.99
N GLY A 79 -12.46 -0.27 -20.73
CA GLY A 79 -13.29 -0.38 -19.55
C GLY A 79 -14.31 0.75 -19.36
N ALA A 80 -14.40 1.70 -20.34
CA ALA A 80 -15.28 2.85 -20.31
C ALA A 80 -15.13 3.76 -19.08
N PHE A 81 -13.96 3.77 -18.46
CA PHE A 81 -13.65 4.69 -17.37
C PHE A 81 -13.62 6.12 -17.90
N ARG A 82 -14.28 7.02 -17.19
CA ARG A 82 -14.35 8.45 -17.53
C ARG A 82 -14.07 9.28 -16.28
N PRO A 83 -13.42 10.44 -16.43
CA PRO A 83 -13.25 11.34 -15.32
C PRO A 83 -14.61 11.88 -14.83
N GLU A 84 -14.71 12.10 -13.54
CA GLU A 84 -15.93 12.66 -12.93
C GLU A 84 -16.21 14.09 -13.39
N ASN A 85 -15.15 14.84 -13.68
CA ASN A 85 -15.20 16.21 -14.16
C ASN A 85 -14.45 16.33 -15.49
N GLU A 86 -14.90 17.22 -16.36
CA GLU A 86 -14.22 17.52 -17.61
C GLU A 86 -12.82 18.08 -17.34
N GLY A 87 -11.80 17.42 -17.88
CA GLY A 87 -10.38 17.78 -17.68
C GLY A 87 -9.70 17.15 -16.46
N ALA A 88 -10.41 16.36 -15.64
CA ALA A 88 -9.76 15.61 -14.57
C ALA A 88 -9.03 14.38 -15.12
N GLU A 89 -7.87 14.07 -14.56
CA GLU A 89 -7.12 12.85 -14.88
C GLU A 89 -7.76 11.65 -14.16
N ILE A 90 -7.96 10.54 -14.88
CA ILE A 90 -8.52 9.30 -14.32
C ILE A 90 -7.46 8.52 -13.56
N TRP A 91 -6.20 8.63 -13.98
CA TRP A 91 -5.08 7.89 -13.45
C TRP A 91 -3.82 8.73 -13.58
N LYS A 92 -2.78 8.37 -12.86
CA LYS A 92 -1.48 9.05 -12.91
C LYS A 92 -0.35 8.05 -12.78
N ASP A 93 0.80 8.39 -13.37
CA ASP A 93 2.01 7.61 -13.24
C ASP A 93 3.19 8.44 -12.74
N ALA A 94 4.23 7.71 -12.37
CA ALA A 94 5.55 8.24 -12.07
C ALA A 94 6.60 7.22 -12.47
N TYR A 95 7.77 7.68 -12.87
CA TYR A 95 8.89 6.80 -13.16
C TYR A 95 10.21 7.44 -12.74
N SER A 96 11.20 6.60 -12.45
CA SER A 96 12.47 7.09 -11.95
C SER A 96 13.64 6.15 -12.25
N SER A 97 14.82 6.75 -12.26
CA SER A 97 16.12 6.11 -12.23
C SER A 97 16.95 6.71 -11.11
N VAL A 98 17.87 5.95 -10.52
CA VAL A 98 18.79 6.46 -9.48
C VAL A 98 20.22 6.04 -9.82
N ILE A 99 21.11 7.03 -9.93
CA ILE A 99 22.49 6.86 -10.37
C ILE A 99 23.43 7.54 -9.37
N SER A 100 24.57 6.92 -9.07
CA SER A 100 25.63 7.56 -8.27
C SER A 100 26.55 8.39 -9.17
N VAL A 101 26.82 9.65 -8.78
CA VAL A 101 27.62 10.60 -9.56
C VAL A 101 28.61 11.30 -8.67
N SER A 102 29.88 11.32 -9.09
CA SER A 102 31.00 12.00 -8.37
C SER A 102 31.38 13.34 -9.01
N SER A 103 30.83 13.64 -10.21
CA SER A 103 31.20 14.86 -10.98
C SER A 103 30.17 15.94 -10.80
N VAL A 104 30.10 16.50 -9.57
CA VAL A 104 29.21 17.62 -9.24
C VAL A 104 30.06 18.81 -8.81
N PHE A 105 29.79 20.00 -9.40
CA PHE A 105 30.49 21.23 -9.12
C PHE A 105 29.48 22.33 -8.78
N ARG A 106 29.77 23.10 -7.76
CA ARG A 106 29.03 24.35 -7.50
C ARG A 106 29.62 25.47 -8.35
N TYR A 107 28.76 26.39 -8.76
CA TYR A 107 29.17 27.62 -9.41
C TYR A 107 29.25 28.75 -8.38
N ASP A 108 30.43 29.37 -8.26
CA ASP A 108 30.60 30.55 -7.43
C ASP A 108 30.48 31.81 -8.31
N GLU A 109 29.35 32.46 -8.24
CA GLU A 109 29.06 33.69 -9.00
C GLU A 109 30.03 34.83 -8.69
N SER A 110 30.58 34.86 -7.47
CA SER A 110 31.50 35.93 -7.05
C SER A 110 32.86 35.83 -7.67
N SER A 111 33.36 34.61 -7.88
CA SER A 111 34.67 34.35 -8.48
C SER A 111 34.58 33.93 -9.95
N GLY A 112 33.39 33.59 -10.46
CA GLY A 112 33.16 33.02 -11.80
C GLY A 112 33.84 31.65 -11.99
N LYS A 113 34.13 30.94 -10.89
CA LYS A 113 34.81 29.64 -10.90
C LYS A 113 33.87 28.53 -10.47
N THR A 114 34.17 27.34 -10.97
CA THR A 114 33.51 26.10 -10.51
C THR A 114 34.42 25.41 -9.50
N GLU A 115 33.83 24.95 -8.40
CA GLU A 115 34.49 24.21 -7.34
C GLU A 115 33.85 22.84 -7.17
N PRO A 116 34.61 21.74 -6.99
CA PRO A 116 34.00 20.44 -6.72
C PRO A 116 33.12 20.49 -5.49
N ALA A 117 31.94 19.85 -5.54
CA ALA A 117 31.04 19.77 -4.42
C ALA A 117 31.51 18.80 -3.30
N GLY A 118 32.52 18.04 -3.55
CA GLY A 118 33.31 17.33 -2.52
C GLY A 118 32.82 15.97 -2.08
N SER A 119 31.65 15.49 -2.53
CA SER A 119 31.11 14.18 -2.19
C SER A 119 30.50 13.50 -3.42
N ASP A 120 30.25 12.19 -3.30
CA ASP A 120 29.40 11.47 -4.25
C ASP A 120 27.93 11.79 -3.98
N TYR A 121 27.16 11.99 -5.03
CA TYR A 121 25.73 12.28 -4.98
C TYR A 121 24.93 11.14 -5.59
N SER A 122 23.74 10.91 -5.07
CA SER A 122 22.74 10.09 -5.74
C SER A 122 21.85 11.01 -6.59
N VAL A 123 21.84 10.79 -7.89
CA VAL A 123 21.01 11.56 -8.83
C VAL A 123 19.79 10.71 -9.18
N ALA A 124 18.62 11.23 -8.88
CA ALA A 124 17.35 10.65 -9.30
C ALA A 124 16.81 11.39 -10.53
N GLY A 125 16.78 10.72 -11.68
CA GLY A 125 16.00 11.17 -12.81
C GLY A 125 14.55 10.83 -12.59
N VAL A 126 13.65 11.82 -12.62
CA VAL A 126 12.23 11.65 -12.28
C VAL A 126 11.32 12.15 -13.40
N GLY A 127 10.22 11.42 -13.64
CA GLY A 127 9.20 11.75 -14.61
C GLY A 127 7.79 11.48 -14.08
N GLY A 128 6.79 11.89 -14.84
CA GLY A 128 5.39 11.83 -14.42
C GLY A 128 5.11 12.69 -13.18
N GLY A 129 4.22 12.20 -12.35
CA GLY A 129 3.85 12.81 -11.07
C GLY A 129 4.74 12.41 -9.90
N PHE A 130 6.05 12.25 -10.09
CA PHE A 130 6.96 11.67 -9.07
C PHE A 130 6.76 12.24 -7.66
N PHE A 131 6.72 13.55 -7.51
CA PHE A 131 6.57 14.19 -6.20
C PHE A 131 5.14 14.10 -5.63
N GLU A 132 4.17 13.67 -6.44
CA GLU A 132 2.83 13.33 -5.95
C GLU A 132 2.80 11.91 -5.36
N PHE A 133 3.57 10.98 -5.94
CA PHE A 133 3.78 9.64 -5.39
C PHE A 133 4.68 9.67 -4.16
N HIS A 134 5.76 10.46 -4.21
CA HIS A 134 6.78 10.59 -3.18
C HIS A 134 6.84 12.03 -2.65
N PRO A 135 5.88 12.42 -1.79
CA PRO A 135 5.81 13.78 -1.28
C PRO A 135 6.94 14.03 -0.29
N LEU A 136 7.94 14.79 -0.72
CA LEU A 136 8.99 15.29 0.12
C LEU A 136 8.52 16.58 0.83
N ARG A 137 9.05 16.87 2.00
CA ARG A 137 8.75 18.13 2.67
C ARG A 137 9.61 19.25 2.06
N LEU A 138 9.00 20.18 1.32
CA LEU A 138 9.71 21.36 0.83
C LEU A 138 10.19 22.24 1.98
N ILE A 139 11.47 22.58 1.97
CA ILE A 139 12.12 23.54 2.86
C ILE A 139 12.08 24.91 2.21
N ASN A 140 12.38 24.98 0.90
CA ASN A 140 12.40 26.20 0.11
C ASN A 140 12.07 25.87 -1.36
N GLY A 141 11.52 26.82 -2.13
CA GLY A 141 11.28 26.71 -3.56
C GLY A 141 10.10 25.82 -3.94
N ASN A 142 10.22 25.13 -5.06
CA ASN A 142 9.18 24.32 -5.66
C ASN A 142 9.72 22.95 -6.09
N TYR A 143 8.82 21.99 -6.35
CA TYR A 143 9.17 20.79 -7.08
C TYR A 143 9.38 21.07 -8.57
N ILE A 144 9.93 20.11 -9.28
CA ILE A 144 9.98 20.06 -10.75
C ILE A 144 8.85 19.15 -11.25
N TYR A 145 8.30 19.45 -12.41
CA TYR A 145 7.19 18.70 -13.01
C TYR A 145 7.51 18.37 -14.47
N GLU A 146 7.12 17.18 -14.93
CA GLU A 146 7.36 16.70 -16.30
C GLU A 146 6.85 17.70 -17.37
N SER A 147 5.82 18.48 -17.05
CA SER A 147 5.26 19.50 -17.96
C SER A 147 6.08 20.78 -18.09
N GLU A 148 7.16 20.96 -17.33
CA GLU A 148 8.01 22.14 -17.42
C GLU A 148 8.79 22.12 -18.75
N LEU A 149 8.93 23.30 -19.36
CA LEU A 149 9.68 23.45 -20.61
C LEU A 149 11.20 23.44 -20.36
N ASP A 150 11.63 23.82 -19.17
CA ASP A 150 13.03 23.81 -18.76
C ASP A 150 13.33 22.54 -17.94
N ASN A 151 14.01 21.59 -18.57
CA ASN A 151 14.42 20.33 -17.95
C ASN A 151 15.74 20.42 -17.16
N HIS A 152 16.40 21.59 -17.12
CA HIS A 152 17.63 21.84 -16.36
C HIS A 152 17.36 22.37 -14.95
N ARG A 153 16.17 22.12 -14.43
CA ARG A 153 15.84 22.44 -13.04
C ARG A 153 16.01 21.21 -12.15
N ALA A 154 16.41 21.45 -10.89
CA ALA A 154 16.69 20.38 -9.95
C ALA A 154 16.10 20.67 -8.56
N VAL A 155 15.66 19.62 -7.86
CA VAL A 155 15.39 19.68 -6.43
C VAL A 155 16.52 18.98 -5.69
N LEU A 156 17.10 19.68 -4.72
CA LEU A 156 18.14 19.13 -3.86
C LEU A 156 17.55 18.61 -2.56
N ASP A 157 18.07 17.52 -2.04
CA ASP A 157 17.76 17.19 -0.66
C ASP A 157 18.51 18.13 0.30
N ARG A 158 18.11 18.09 1.56
CA ARG A 158 18.66 18.94 2.62
C ARG A 158 20.19 18.81 2.73
N GLN A 159 20.72 17.58 2.55
CA GLN A 159 22.15 17.33 2.66
C GLN A 159 22.90 17.87 1.44
N ALA A 160 22.41 17.66 0.23
CA ALA A 160 22.98 18.19 -1.00
C ALA A 160 23.02 19.73 -0.98
N ALA A 161 21.94 20.35 -0.56
CA ALA A 161 21.87 21.82 -0.41
C ALA A 161 22.92 22.34 0.56
N TRP A 162 23.10 21.68 1.71
CA TRP A 162 24.07 22.07 2.71
C TRP A 162 25.52 21.85 2.22
N ASP A 163 25.79 20.71 1.62
CA ASP A 163 27.13 20.35 1.16
C ASP A 163 27.61 21.28 0.03
N MET A 164 26.71 21.62 -0.90
CA MET A 164 27.05 22.50 -2.02
C MET A 164 27.08 23.98 -1.65
N PHE A 165 26.11 24.46 -0.87
CA PHE A 165 25.87 25.89 -0.70
C PHE A 165 25.90 26.35 0.75
N SER A 166 25.98 25.46 1.72
CA SER A 166 25.91 25.75 3.17
C SER A 166 24.67 26.58 3.56
N SER A 167 23.61 26.47 2.79
CA SER A 167 22.33 27.20 2.95
C SER A 167 21.19 26.37 2.42
N PHE A 168 19.97 26.69 2.80
CA PHE A 168 18.73 26.14 2.26
C PHE A 168 17.93 27.15 1.41
N GLU A 169 18.31 28.42 1.46
CA GLU A 169 17.73 29.49 0.63
C GLU A 169 18.58 29.66 -0.65
N ILE A 170 18.47 28.66 -1.54
CA ILE A 170 19.35 28.52 -2.71
C ILE A 170 18.58 28.43 -4.03
N THR A 171 17.26 28.68 -4.01
CA THR A 171 16.45 28.68 -5.23
C THR A 171 17.02 29.68 -6.25
N GLY A 172 17.18 29.24 -7.49
CA GLY A 172 17.80 30.00 -8.57
C GLY A 172 19.33 29.93 -8.61
N MET A 173 19.99 29.35 -7.59
CA MET A 173 21.44 29.08 -7.66
C MET A 173 21.72 27.97 -8.63
N LYS A 174 22.95 27.99 -9.21
CA LYS A 174 23.34 27.07 -10.26
C LYS A 174 24.45 26.12 -9.78
N PHE A 175 24.41 24.92 -10.32
CA PHE A 175 25.46 23.91 -10.16
C PHE A 175 25.67 23.15 -11.47
N ILE A 176 26.77 22.44 -11.58
CA ILE A 176 27.11 21.65 -12.76
C ILE A 176 27.12 20.17 -12.36
N LEU A 177 26.31 19.40 -13.06
CA LEU A 177 26.24 17.96 -12.92
C LEU A 177 26.79 17.32 -14.19
N ASN A 178 27.90 16.63 -14.08
CA ASN A 178 28.54 15.93 -15.19
C ASN A 178 28.76 16.79 -16.47
N GLY A 179 28.98 18.10 -16.28
CA GLY A 179 29.21 19.06 -17.36
C GLY A 179 27.98 19.83 -17.83
N VAL A 180 26.78 19.49 -17.36
CA VAL A 180 25.53 20.20 -17.64
C VAL A 180 25.16 21.12 -16.49
N GLU A 181 24.79 22.35 -16.79
CA GLU A 181 24.37 23.34 -15.81
C GLU A 181 22.90 23.13 -15.43
N PHE A 182 22.61 23.08 -14.11
CA PHE A 182 21.27 22.99 -13.55
C PHE A 182 21.02 24.16 -12.60
N GLU A 183 19.75 24.61 -12.56
CA GLU A 183 19.25 25.60 -11.62
C GLU A 183 18.46 24.93 -10.49
N VAL A 184 18.72 25.34 -9.27
CA VAL A 184 17.99 24.83 -8.10
C VAL A 184 16.57 25.36 -8.10
N ALA A 185 15.60 24.48 -8.29
CA ALA A 185 14.16 24.76 -8.20
C ALA A 185 13.69 24.78 -6.75
N GLY A 186 14.24 23.89 -5.92
CA GLY A 186 13.86 23.82 -4.53
C GLY A 186 14.77 22.93 -3.69
N VAL A 187 14.54 22.99 -2.39
CA VAL A 187 15.20 22.15 -1.39
C VAL A 187 14.14 21.37 -0.65
N ALA A 188 14.32 20.06 -0.55
CA ALA A 188 13.36 19.14 0.08
C ALA A 188 14.01 18.25 1.13
N ASP A 189 13.18 17.66 1.98
CA ASP A 189 13.58 16.77 3.06
C ASP A 189 12.69 15.51 3.00
N PRO A 190 13.22 14.28 3.10
CA PRO A 190 12.43 13.06 3.06
C PRO A 190 11.46 12.90 4.24
N GLY A 191 11.49 13.84 5.19
CA GLY A 191 10.57 13.84 6.34
C GLY A 191 11.10 13.06 7.54
N ASP A 192 10.21 12.84 8.51
CA ASP A 192 10.58 12.33 9.83
C ASP A 192 10.25 10.83 10.04
N ASN A 193 9.69 10.16 9.04
CA ASN A 193 9.39 8.73 9.15
C ASN A 193 10.67 7.91 9.42
N ARG A 194 10.60 7.05 10.44
CA ARG A 194 11.75 6.28 10.91
C ARG A 194 12.31 5.32 9.85
N ASP A 195 11.42 4.65 9.12
CA ASP A 195 11.82 3.62 8.16
C ASP A 195 12.29 4.26 6.86
N ILE A 196 11.69 5.39 6.46
CA ILE A 196 12.22 6.25 5.38
C ILE A 196 13.65 6.71 5.72
N LYS A 197 13.88 7.31 6.91
CA LYS A 197 15.21 7.76 7.32
C LYS A 197 16.27 6.67 7.31
N LYS A 198 15.88 5.42 7.64
CA LYS A 198 16.82 4.29 7.61
C LYS A 198 17.12 3.77 6.21
N ALA A 199 16.12 3.84 5.33
CA ALA A 199 16.23 3.37 3.95
C ALA A 199 16.84 4.43 3.02
N TYR A 200 16.77 5.71 3.43
CA TYR A 200 17.27 6.83 2.62
C TYR A 200 18.77 6.67 2.34
N PRO A 201 19.24 6.94 1.11
CA PRO A 201 20.65 6.81 0.75
C PRO A 201 21.55 7.64 1.65
N PRO A 202 22.75 7.14 1.99
CA PRO A 202 23.72 7.93 2.75
C PRO A 202 24.36 9.06 1.90
N ALA A 203 24.36 8.92 0.56
CA ALA A 203 24.80 9.95 -0.37
C ALA A 203 23.67 10.98 -0.56
N PRO A 204 24.00 12.29 -0.57
CA PRO A 204 23.02 13.34 -0.80
C PRO A 204 22.28 13.18 -2.12
N MET A 205 20.97 13.50 -2.16
CA MET A 205 20.11 13.28 -3.33
C MET A 205 19.90 14.56 -4.13
N ILE A 206 19.98 14.41 -5.44
CA ILE A 206 19.63 15.43 -6.44
C ILE A 206 18.54 14.85 -7.32
N TYR A 207 17.40 15.52 -7.43
CA TYR A 207 16.30 15.14 -8.31
C TYR A 207 16.31 16.05 -9.53
N ILE A 208 16.40 15.46 -10.73
CA ILE A 208 16.38 16.16 -12.02
C ILE A 208 15.32 15.55 -12.92
N HIS A 209 14.94 16.24 -13.99
CA HIS A 209 14.07 15.65 -15.00
C HIS A 209 14.69 14.39 -15.60
N TYR A 210 13.89 13.36 -15.83
CA TYR A 210 14.36 12.11 -16.41
C TYR A 210 15.03 12.33 -17.78
N SER A 211 14.43 13.19 -18.61
CA SER A 211 14.95 13.57 -19.93
C SER A 211 16.33 14.23 -19.88
N ALA A 212 16.72 14.86 -18.76
CA ALA A 212 18.01 15.47 -18.61
C ALA A 212 19.15 14.46 -18.29
N LEU A 213 18.82 13.21 -17.96
CA LEU A 213 19.83 12.17 -17.71
C LEU A 213 20.72 11.91 -18.92
N GLU A 214 20.12 11.79 -20.11
CA GLU A 214 20.85 11.53 -21.35
C GLU A 214 21.80 12.67 -21.69
N GLU A 215 21.36 13.92 -21.55
CA GLU A 215 22.16 15.10 -21.80
C GLU A 215 23.35 15.19 -20.83
N ALA A 216 23.13 14.84 -19.56
CA ALA A 216 24.18 14.74 -18.56
C ALA A 216 25.10 13.50 -18.76
N GLY A 217 24.89 12.70 -19.80
CA GLY A 217 25.66 11.49 -20.06
C GLY A 217 25.54 10.42 -18.97
N LEU A 218 24.41 10.40 -18.27
CA LEU A 218 24.09 9.44 -17.21
C LEU A 218 23.33 8.24 -17.75
N ASP A 219 23.29 7.15 -16.97
CA ASP A 219 22.50 5.97 -17.34
C ASP A 219 21.01 6.29 -17.31
N THR A 220 20.35 5.99 -18.44
CA THR A 220 18.91 6.17 -18.62
C THR A 220 18.13 4.88 -18.41
N SER A 221 18.68 3.90 -17.70
CA SER A 221 17.97 2.67 -17.38
C SER A 221 16.83 2.96 -16.38
N LEU A 222 15.62 2.51 -16.74
CA LEU A 222 14.46 2.64 -15.87
C LEU A 222 14.61 1.70 -14.67
N LEU A 223 14.46 2.21 -13.45
CA LEU A 223 14.52 1.41 -12.23
C LEU A 223 13.16 1.21 -11.58
N CYS A 224 12.27 2.18 -11.67
CA CYS A 224 10.95 2.11 -11.08
C CYS A 224 9.93 2.81 -11.98
N TYR A 225 8.77 2.17 -12.13
CA TYR A 225 7.56 2.76 -12.69
C TYR A 225 6.42 2.54 -11.71
N GLU A 226 5.63 3.56 -11.47
CA GLU A 226 4.50 3.51 -10.54
C GLU A 226 3.26 4.11 -11.21
N ALA A 227 2.12 3.55 -10.90
CA ALA A 227 0.85 4.07 -11.40
C ALA A 227 -0.24 3.95 -10.34
N VAL A 228 -1.11 4.96 -10.28
CA VAL A 228 -2.38 4.92 -9.56
C VAL A 228 -3.50 4.79 -10.58
N ILE A 229 -4.21 3.68 -10.52
CA ILE A 229 -5.16 3.23 -11.54
C ILE A 229 -6.48 2.85 -10.85
N PRO A 230 -7.67 3.11 -11.46
CA PRO A 230 -8.94 2.57 -10.99
C PRO A 230 -8.89 1.06 -10.79
N ASP A 231 -9.35 0.57 -9.63
CA ASP A 231 -9.35 -0.85 -9.24
C ASP A 231 -10.74 -1.28 -8.74
N PRO A 232 -11.78 -1.22 -9.61
CA PRO A 232 -13.17 -1.51 -9.23
C PRO A 232 -13.38 -2.96 -8.81
N VAL A 233 -12.48 -3.84 -9.22
CA VAL A 233 -12.43 -5.25 -8.85
C VAL A 233 -11.00 -5.58 -8.43
N THR A 234 -10.85 -6.29 -7.34
CA THR A 234 -9.55 -6.65 -6.75
C THR A 234 -8.55 -7.13 -7.81
N ASN A 235 -7.37 -6.52 -7.82
CA ASN A 235 -6.27 -6.78 -8.75
C ASN A 235 -6.49 -6.33 -10.20
N TYR A 236 -7.55 -5.59 -10.54
CA TYR A 236 -7.77 -5.11 -11.90
C TYR A 236 -6.59 -4.24 -12.38
N ALA A 237 -6.19 -3.26 -11.58
CA ALA A 237 -5.04 -2.40 -11.87
C ALA A 237 -3.74 -3.20 -12.07
N ARG A 238 -3.49 -4.18 -11.19
CA ARG A 238 -2.32 -5.06 -11.28
C ARG A 238 -2.35 -5.92 -12.55
N ASN A 239 -3.50 -6.43 -12.93
CA ASN A 239 -3.66 -7.26 -14.13
C ASN A 239 -3.37 -6.47 -15.41
N ILE A 240 -3.78 -5.20 -15.50
CA ILE A 240 -3.42 -4.32 -16.63
C ILE A 240 -1.90 -4.23 -16.78
N VAL A 241 -1.18 -4.05 -15.66
CA VAL A 241 0.28 -3.97 -15.69
C VAL A 241 0.90 -5.31 -16.08
N LEU A 242 0.38 -6.43 -15.60
CA LEU A 242 0.85 -7.79 -15.94
C LEU A 242 0.66 -8.10 -17.44
N GLU A 243 -0.43 -7.66 -18.04
CA GLU A 243 -0.68 -7.85 -19.47
C GLU A 243 0.40 -7.20 -20.34
N ASN A 244 0.94 -6.03 -19.92
CA ASN A 244 2.04 -5.38 -20.64
C ASN A 244 3.32 -6.27 -20.69
N PHE A 245 3.49 -7.15 -19.72
CA PHE A 245 4.58 -8.13 -19.67
C PHE A 245 4.20 -9.50 -20.27
N GLY A 246 3.08 -9.59 -20.98
CA GLY A 246 2.62 -10.79 -21.68
C GLY A 246 1.97 -11.82 -20.75
N ILE A 247 1.66 -11.47 -19.51
CA ILE A 247 0.95 -12.34 -18.58
C ILE A 247 -0.54 -12.04 -18.63
N ASN A 248 -1.32 -13.02 -19.12
CA ASN A 248 -2.78 -12.91 -19.15
C ASN A 248 -3.40 -13.74 -18.03
N THR A 249 -3.75 -13.09 -16.94
CA THR A 249 -4.34 -13.71 -15.73
C THR A 249 -5.74 -14.28 -15.94
N MET A 250 -6.43 -13.90 -17.05
CA MET A 250 -7.78 -14.38 -17.38
C MET A 250 -7.78 -15.73 -18.07
N THR A 251 -6.67 -16.14 -18.69
CA THR A 251 -6.58 -17.35 -19.54
C THR A 251 -5.65 -18.43 -18.97
N GLU A 252 -4.79 -18.10 -18.03
CA GLU A 252 -3.91 -19.09 -17.42
C GLU A 252 -4.69 -19.91 -16.38
N ASN A 253 -5.02 -21.16 -16.79
CA ASN A 253 -5.43 -22.19 -15.84
C ASN A 253 -4.31 -22.36 -14.81
N GLU A 254 -4.71 -22.60 -13.54
CA GLU A 254 -3.85 -22.88 -12.39
C GLU A 254 -2.76 -23.92 -12.72
N THR A 255 -1.68 -23.50 -13.36
CA THR A 255 -0.44 -24.24 -13.33
C THR A 255 0.29 -23.86 -12.06
N ASP A 256 0.84 -24.85 -11.35
CA ASP A 256 1.48 -24.71 -10.01
C ASP A 256 2.63 -23.70 -9.91
N GLU A 257 3.04 -23.06 -11.01
CA GLU A 257 4.07 -22.02 -11.04
C GLU A 257 3.46 -20.64 -11.24
N ASP A 258 3.70 -19.78 -10.27
CA ASP A 258 3.39 -18.33 -10.33
C ASP A 258 4.06 -17.72 -11.57
N PRO A 259 3.31 -17.27 -12.60
CA PRO A 259 3.88 -16.80 -13.86
C PRO A 259 4.79 -15.57 -13.68
N GLU A 260 4.59 -14.80 -12.62
CA GLU A 260 5.43 -13.65 -12.29
C GLU A 260 6.86 -14.03 -11.90
N LYS A 261 7.09 -15.26 -11.45
CA LYS A 261 8.45 -15.73 -11.14
C LYS A 261 9.33 -15.83 -12.38
N LYS A 262 8.74 -15.87 -13.57
CA LYS A 262 9.47 -15.91 -14.85
C LYS A 262 9.88 -14.50 -15.34
N LEU A 263 9.29 -13.45 -14.78
CA LEU A 263 9.67 -12.09 -15.12
C LEU A 263 10.99 -11.71 -14.45
N ASP A 264 11.77 -10.89 -15.12
CA ASP A 264 12.96 -10.24 -14.55
C ASP A 264 12.62 -8.98 -13.74
N VAL A 265 11.38 -8.52 -13.82
CA VAL A 265 10.82 -7.40 -13.04
C VAL A 265 10.06 -7.88 -11.81
N VAL A 266 9.84 -6.99 -10.83
CA VAL A 266 8.97 -7.24 -9.68
C VAL A 266 7.82 -6.25 -9.69
N ILE A 267 6.59 -6.79 -9.66
CA ILE A 267 5.35 -6.00 -9.65
C ILE A 267 4.73 -6.08 -8.26
N VAL A 268 4.54 -4.91 -7.64
CA VAL A 268 3.99 -4.78 -6.29
C VAL A 268 2.73 -3.92 -6.32
N GLN A 269 1.63 -4.42 -5.79
CA GLN A 269 0.45 -3.60 -5.51
C GLN A 269 0.55 -3.08 -4.08
N ASN A 270 0.77 -1.78 -3.95
CA ASN A 270 0.99 -1.11 -2.67
C ASN A 270 -0.31 -0.95 -1.87
N THR A 271 -1.42 -0.73 -2.56
CA THR A 271 -2.75 -0.68 -1.93
C THR A 271 -3.05 -1.99 -1.22
N ASP A 272 -3.56 -1.88 0.01
CA ASP A 272 -3.83 -3.03 0.89
C ASP A 272 -2.62 -3.91 1.22
N ARG A 273 -1.40 -3.41 1.05
CA ARG A 273 -0.15 -4.14 1.31
C ARG A 273 -0.14 -4.77 2.71
N TYR A 274 -0.73 -4.10 3.70
CA TYR A 274 -0.78 -4.53 5.09
C TYR A 274 -2.14 -5.13 5.49
N SER A 275 -2.95 -5.55 4.52
CA SER A 275 -4.20 -6.27 4.80
C SER A 275 -3.94 -7.64 5.43
N VAL A 276 -4.90 -8.13 6.22
CA VAL A 276 -4.76 -9.41 6.95
C VAL A 276 -4.38 -10.58 6.03
N PRO A 277 -4.98 -10.78 4.84
CA PRO A 277 -4.57 -11.85 3.94
C PRO A 277 -3.12 -11.73 3.45
N LYS A 278 -2.67 -10.49 3.13
CA LYS A 278 -1.30 -10.25 2.65
C LYS A 278 -0.27 -10.42 3.76
N LEU A 279 -0.58 -9.98 5.00
CA LEU A 279 0.28 -10.22 6.17
C LEU A 279 0.38 -11.72 6.48
N TRP A 280 -0.73 -12.46 6.37
CA TRP A 280 -0.70 -13.91 6.56
C TRP A 280 0.16 -14.61 5.50
N LYS A 281 0.04 -14.20 4.23
CA LYS A 281 0.88 -14.69 3.14
C LYS A 281 2.36 -14.38 3.41
N GLY A 282 2.69 -13.14 3.80
CA GLY A 282 4.05 -12.72 4.15
C GLY A 282 4.67 -13.60 5.24
N LEU A 283 3.93 -13.89 6.33
CA LEU A 283 4.39 -14.80 7.38
C LEU A 283 4.66 -16.22 6.86
N SER A 284 3.88 -16.72 5.91
CA SER A 284 4.07 -18.05 5.30
C SER A 284 5.30 -18.08 4.37
N GLU A 285 5.62 -16.98 3.73
CA GLU A 285 6.71 -16.82 2.76
C GLU A 285 7.98 -16.23 3.38
N PHE A 286 8.01 -15.96 4.67
CA PHE A 286 9.13 -15.28 5.37
C PHE A 286 10.51 -15.90 5.08
N ARG A 287 10.58 -17.21 4.86
CA ARG A 287 11.83 -17.90 4.50
C ARG A 287 12.29 -17.60 3.07
N THR A 288 11.37 -17.30 2.16
CA THR A 288 11.67 -17.04 0.74
C THR A 288 11.98 -15.59 0.47
N MET A 289 11.47 -14.65 1.27
CA MET A 289 11.80 -13.22 1.16
C MET A 289 13.27 -12.90 1.45
N ALA A 290 13.96 -13.74 2.22
CA ALA A 290 15.36 -13.51 2.59
C ALA A 290 16.35 -13.77 1.45
N VAL A 291 15.94 -14.44 0.38
CA VAL A 291 16.78 -14.77 -0.77
C VAL A 291 16.08 -14.27 -2.03
N SER A 292 16.39 -13.06 -2.46
CA SER A 292 15.97 -12.57 -3.78
C SER A 292 17.03 -12.96 -4.80
N ASP A 293 16.67 -13.84 -5.72
CA ASP A 293 17.53 -14.23 -6.85
C ASP A 293 17.59 -13.16 -7.95
N ARG A 294 16.83 -12.07 -7.80
CA ARG A 294 16.72 -11.00 -8.79
C ARG A 294 17.64 -9.85 -8.45
N SER A 295 18.41 -9.36 -9.44
CA SER A 295 19.32 -8.23 -9.32
C SER A 295 18.54 -6.89 -9.35
N ILE A 296 17.58 -6.69 -8.45
CA ILE A 296 16.77 -5.48 -8.36
C ILE A 296 17.26 -4.64 -7.19
N ALA A 297 17.65 -3.41 -7.47
CA ALA A 297 17.91 -2.40 -6.46
C ALA A 297 16.64 -1.61 -6.21
N TYR A 298 15.99 -1.86 -5.08
CA TYR A 298 14.80 -1.13 -4.72
C TYR A 298 15.14 0.30 -4.27
N PRO A 299 14.35 1.30 -4.71
CA PRO A 299 14.50 2.65 -4.21
C PRO A 299 14.18 2.74 -2.71
N TYR A 300 14.58 3.83 -2.06
CA TYR A 300 14.50 3.96 -0.59
C TYR A 300 13.06 3.82 -0.06
N TRP A 301 12.06 4.31 -0.79
CA TRP A 301 10.66 4.21 -0.37
C TRP A 301 10.15 2.75 -0.38
N GLU A 302 10.55 1.95 -1.35
CA GLU A 302 10.21 0.52 -1.34
C GLU A 302 11.00 -0.23 -0.26
N ASN A 303 12.27 0.11 -0.02
CA ASN A 303 13.04 -0.45 1.08
C ASN A 303 12.40 -0.12 2.44
N ALA A 304 11.93 1.12 2.63
CA ALA A 304 11.19 1.52 3.83
C ALA A 304 9.89 0.72 3.99
N ALA A 305 9.13 0.54 2.90
CA ALA A 305 7.90 -0.24 2.92
C ALA A 305 8.16 -1.72 3.27
N ARG A 306 9.25 -2.31 2.78
CA ARG A 306 9.68 -3.68 3.13
C ARG A 306 10.08 -3.80 4.60
N MET A 307 10.81 -2.82 5.14
CA MET A 307 11.13 -2.77 6.57
C MET A 307 9.86 -2.66 7.42
N THR A 308 8.93 -1.82 7.00
CA THR A 308 7.62 -1.68 7.64
C THR A 308 6.81 -2.97 7.54
N SER A 309 6.87 -3.72 6.42
CA SER A 309 6.20 -5.03 6.29
C SER A 309 6.65 -6.00 7.38
N VAL A 310 7.94 -6.11 7.64
CA VAL A 310 8.47 -6.96 8.73
C VAL A 310 7.93 -6.51 10.10
N THR A 311 7.87 -5.20 10.35
CA THR A 311 7.31 -4.67 11.59
C THR A 311 5.82 -4.99 11.72
N MET A 312 5.06 -4.86 10.62
CA MET A 312 3.63 -5.17 10.57
C MET A 312 3.35 -6.66 10.79
N GLU A 313 4.17 -7.54 10.24
CA GLU A 313 4.07 -8.99 10.46
C GLU A 313 4.30 -9.37 11.93
N ILE A 314 5.26 -8.74 12.60
CA ILE A 314 5.52 -8.96 14.05
C ILE A 314 4.32 -8.44 14.88
N LEU A 315 3.80 -7.26 14.56
CA LEU A 315 2.62 -6.71 15.21
C LEU A 315 1.38 -7.58 14.99
N PHE A 316 1.19 -8.07 13.78
CA PHE A 316 0.09 -8.96 13.42
C PHE A 316 0.17 -10.30 14.17
N LEU A 317 1.35 -10.91 14.26
CA LEU A 317 1.56 -12.14 15.05
C LEU A 317 1.26 -11.92 16.54
N SER A 318 1.67 -10.76 17.07
CA SER A 318 1.38 -10.36 18.46
C SER A 318 -0.12 -10.16 18.69
N ALA A 319 -0.82 -9.53 17.73
CA ALA A 319 -2.27 -9.34 17.77
C ALA A 319 -3.01 -10.69 17.68
N LEU A 320 -2.55 -11.59 16.83
CA LEU A 320 -3.09 -12.96 16.71
C LEU A 320 -2.96 -13.74 18.01
N ALA A 321 -1.79 -13.65 18.68
CA ALA A 321 -1.58 -14.29 19.98
C ALA A 321 -2.51 -13.70 21.07
N ALA A 322 -2.69 -12.39 21.10
CA ALA A 322 -3.63 -11.73 22.02
C ALA A 322 -5.09 -12.12 21.74
N ALA A 323 -5.48 -12.19 20.47
CA ALA A 323 -6.82 -12.64 20.05
C ALA A 323 -7.08 -14.10 20.44
N LEU A 324 -6.09 -14.99 20.23
CA LEU A 324 -6.19 -16.39 20.61
C LEU A 324 -6.34 -16.55 22.14
N LEU A 325 -5.55 -15.82 22.92
CA LEU A 325 -5.67 -15.83 24.38
C LEU A 325 -7.07 -15.37 24.82
N LEU A 326 -7.56 -14.27 24.26
CA LEU A 326 -8.90 -13.77 24.54
C LEU A 326 -9.97 -14.79 24.17
N PHE A 327 -9.86 -15.42 23.00
CA PHE A 327 -10.76 -16.48 22.56
C PHE A 327 -10.80 -17.65 23.55
N VAL A 328 -9.64 -18.19 23.95
CA VAL A 328 -9.54 -19.29 24.91
C VAL A 328 -10.17 -18.92 26.25
N LEU A 329 -9.94 -17.69 26.75
CA LEU A 329 -10.55 -17.22 27.98
C LEU A 329 -12.06 -17.12 27.87
N CYS A 330 -12.59 -16.58 26.76
CA CYS A 330 -14.03 -16.50 26.50
C CYS A 330 -14.67 -17.90 26.41
N VAL A 331 -14.10 -18.80 25.62
CA VAL A 331 -14.58 -20.18 25.51
C VAL A 331 -14.59 -20.88 26.87
N SER A 332 -13.51 -20.72 27.65
CA SER A 332 -13.42 -21.32 28.99
C SER A 332 -14.53 -20.84 29.94
N GLU A 333 -14.93 -19.56 29.84
CA GLU A 333 -16.05 -19.03 30.66
C GLU A 333 -17.40 -19.47 30.13
N ILE A 334 -17.59 -19.52 28.80
CA ILE A 334 -18.82 -20.05 28.19
C ILE A 334 -19.03 -21.50 28.57
N CYS A 335 -18.01 -22.35 28.43
CA CYS A 335 -18.06 -23.75 28.84
C CYS A 335 -18.37 -23.90 30.34
N ARG A 336 -17.75 -23.07 31.20
CA ARG A 336 -18.04 -23.06 32.61
C ARG A 336 -19.47 -22.66 32.94
N LEU A 337 -20.01 -21.64 32.26
CA LEU A 337 -21.38 -21.20 32.43
C LEU A 337 -22.37 -22.28 31.97
N TYR A 338 -22.04 -22.95 30.86
CA TYR A 338 -22.84 -24.07 30.34
C TYR A 338 -22.87 -25.24 31.30
N LEU A 339 -21.72 -25.68 31.84
CA LEU A 339 -21.61 -26.77 32.79
C LEU A 339 -22.23 -26.46 34.17
N ASN A 340 -22.20 -25.18 34.59
CA ASN A 340 -22.79 -24.76 35.87
C ASN A 340 -24.28 -24.44 35.80
N ARG A 341 -24.83 -24.20 34.59
CA ARG A 341 -26.27 -24.10 34.39
C ARG A 341 -26.83 -25.50 34.33
N LYS A 342 -27.78 -25.81 35.22
CA LYS A 342 -28.62 -27.02 35.18
C LYS A 342 -29.61 -27.03 34.00
N TRP A 343 -29.29 -26.26 32.97
CA TRP A 343 -30.06 -26.21 31.74
C TRP A 343 -29.48 -27.19 30.75
N HIS A 344 -30.03 -28.43 30.74
CA HIS A 344 -29.81 -29.33 29.63
C HIS A 344 -30.71 -28.89 28.47
N LEU A 345 -30.16 -28.80 27.29
CA LEU A 345 -30.92 -28.52 26.05
C LEU A 345 -32.14 -29.45 25.95
N LYS A 346 -32.00 -30.66 26.49
CA LYS A 346 -33.07 -31.66 26.59
C LYS A 346 -34.25 -31.17 27.44
N ASP A 347 -33.98 -30.60 28.61
CA ASP A 347 -35.03 -30.09 29.50
C ASP A 347 -35.76 -28.89 28.86
N PHE A 348 -35.06 -28.05 28.14
CA PHE A 348 -35.66 -26.95 27.38
C PHE A 348 -36.53 -27.42 26.23
N LEU A 349 -36.08 -28.43 25.47
CA LEU A 349 -36.84 -29.04 24.38
C LEU A 349 -38.07 -29.79 24.92
N GLU A 350 -37.95 -30.49 26.04
CA GLU A 350 -39.06 -31.18 26.71
C GLU A 350 -40.11 -30.17 27.21
N ASP A 351 -39.71 -29.05 27.81
CA ASP A 351 -40.61 -27.98 28.26
C ASP A 351 -41.31 -27.30 27.07
N MET A 352 -40.61 -27.07 25.97
CA MET A 352 -41.14 -26.52 24.74
C MET A 352 -42.16 -27.50 24.08
N MET A 353 -41.83 -28.79 24.03
CA MET A 353 -42.74 -29.84 23.52
C MET A 353 -43.94 -29.99 24.42
N TYR A 354 -43.77 -29.97 25.74
CA TYR A 354 -44.86 -30.00 26.70
C TYR A 354 -45.84 -28.82 26.50
N LYS A 355 -45.34 -27.60 26.40
CA LYS A 355 -46.14 -26.39 26.12
C LYS A 355 -46.89 -26.48 24.78
N TYR A 356 -46.23 -26.99 23.75
CA TYR A 356 -46.84 -27.16 22.44
C TYR A 356 -47.97 -28.23 22.47
N THR A 357 -47.72 -29.36 23.14
CA THR A 357 -48.71 -30.45 23.25
C THR A 357 -49.89 -30.03 24.12
N TYR A 358 -49.64 -29.27 25.21
CA TYR A 358 -50.70 -28.72 26.06
C TYR A 358 -51.58 -27.70 25.31
N LYS A 359 -50.96 -26.81 24.54
CA LYS A 359 -51.68 -25.81 23.73
C LYS A 359 -52.50 -26.49 22.62
N LYS A 360 -52.02 -27.57 22.05
CA LYS A 360 -52.78 -28.36 21.05
C LYS A 360 -53.97 -29.06 21.69
N ARG A 361 -53.85 -29.70 22.87
CA ARG A 361 -54.94 -30.33 23.60
C ARG A 361 -56.03 -29.33 23.99
N THR A 362 -55.67 -28.15 24.50
CA THR A 362 -56.68 -27.12 24.82
C THR A 362 -57.35 -26.56 23.58
N SER A 363 -56.69 -26.48 22.43
CA SER A 363 -57.31 -26.10 21.16
C SER A 363 -58.34 -27.17 20.69
N ASP A 364 -57.99 -28.44 20.82
CA ASP A 364 -58.88 -29.54 20.41
C ASP A 364 -60.12 -29.68 21.30
N TYR A 365 -60.04 -29.27 22.58
CA TYR A 365 -61.21 -29.21 23.48
C TYR A 365 -62.17 -28.03 23.19
N ILE A 366 -61.64 -26.95 22.59
CA ILE A 366 -62.49 -25.75 22.26
C ILE A 366 -63.20 -25.94 20.92
N THR A 367 -62.71 -26.83 20.07
CA THR A 367 -63.21 -27.06 18.71
C THR A 367 -64.18 -28.27 18.58
N SER A 368 -64.44 -29.00 19.66
CA SER A 368 -65.49 -30.06 19.62
C SER A 368 -66.91 -29.46 19.79
N PRO A 369 -67.72 -29.52 18.76
CA PRO A 369 -69.12 -29.10 18.91
C PRO A 369 -69.88 -30.12 19.80
N THR A 370 -70.43 -29.67 20.92
CA THR A 370 -71.41 -30.42 21.68
C THR A 370 -72.70 -30.40 20.88
N ASP A 371 -72.83 -31.40 20.01
CA ASP A 371 -74.12 -31.75 19.42
C ASP A 371 -74.81 -32.75 20.36
N THR A 372 -75.71 -32.28 21.19
CA THR A 372 -76.70 -33.10 21.82
C THR A 372 -78.04 -32.41 21.71
N GLY A 373 -78.65 -32.62 20.54
CA GLY A 373 -80.07 -32.45 20.39
C GLY A 373 -80.84 -33.64 21.01
N GLU A 374 -81.43 -33.45 22.16
CA GLU A 374 -82.43 -34.34 22.70
C GLU A 374 -83.81 -33.63 22.79
N LYS A 375 -84.65 -33.92 21.81
CA LYS A 375 -86.06 -33.61 21.82
C LYS A 375 -86.75 -34.53 22.80
N SER A 376 -87.18 -34.04 23.91
CA SER A 376 -88.16 -34.73 24.72
C SER A 376 -89.57 -34.30 24.28
N ARG A 377 -90.36 -35.27 23.85
CA ARG A 377 -91.83 -35.31 23.69
C ARG A 377 -92.39 -35.62 25.06
N TYR A 378 -93.36 -34.85 25.55
CA TYR A 378 -94.57 -35.30 26.23
C TYR A 378 -95.55 -34.12 26.36
N ASP A 379 -96.68 -34.30 25.71
CA ASP A 379 -98.10 -34.30 25.97
C ASP A 379 -98.67 -33.20 26.86
N GLN A 380 -99.60 -32.66 26.33
CA GLN A 380 -100.96 -32.25 26.47
C GLN A 380 -101.23 -30.77 26.35
#